data_b6a3b2a8cc6e0314c8f6db9d45213d9a
#
_entry.id   b6a3b2a8cc6e0314c8f6db9d45213d9a
#
_cell.length_a   1.000
_cell.length_b   1.000
_cell.length_c   1.000
_cell.angle_alpha   90.00
_cell.angle_beta   90.00
_cell.angle_gamma   90.00
#
_symmetry.space_group_name_H-M   'P 1'
#
loop_
_entity.id
_entity.type
_entity.pdbx_description
1 polymer ?
#
loop_
_entity_poly.entity_id
_entity_poly.type
_entity_poly.pdbx_seq_one_letter_code
_entity_poly.pdbx_strand_id
1 'polypeptide(L)'
;MTIAISRPRALVVRAPGTNRDSDAVFALEQAGADAHVVLLSEILETPSLLHNAQMLLLPGGFSFADALGAGRLFALELSTRLTAELAAFVAAGKPVIGICNGFQALIRTGLLPGASLKAALGPNDHGRFTCEWVQLQPVSQRCIWTADLDADIHCPIAHGEGRFVCDDNTLAALRSNDQIALRYSSPNPNGSVADIAGICDTTGLVLGLMPHPEDHIVPRQHPQFIRGHRGGIGLGLFQAGVRHASQL
;
A
#
# COMPACT_ATOMS: atom_id res chain seq x y z
N MET A 1 -23.33 -22.50 -19.08
CA MET A 1 -23.37 -21.20 -18.41
C MET A 1 -21.94 -20.73 -18.24
N THR A 2 -21.51 -19.76 -19.02
CA THR A 2 -20.17 -19.15 -18.85
C THR A 2 -20.32 -18.19 -17.65
N ILE A 3 -19.68 -18.52 -16.53
CA ILE A 3 -19.59 -17.61 -15.40
C ILE A 3 -18.73 -16.42 -15.89
N ALA A 4 -19.34 -15.27 -16.06
CA ALA A 4 -18.60 -14.04 -16.31
C ALA A 4 -17.74 -13.79 -15.06
N ILE A 5 -16.41 -13.88 -15.20
CA ILE A 5 -15.50 -13.50 -14.13
C ILE A 5 -15.68 -11.99 -13.98
N SER A 6 -16.34 -11.59 -12.91
CA SER A 6 -16.52 -10.17 -12.58
C SER A 6 -15.13 -9.58 -12.29
N ARG A 7 -14.69 -8.62 -13.11
CA ARG A 7 -13.52 -7.81 -12.81
C ARG A 7 -13.90 -6.82 -11.70
N PRO A 8 -13.31 -6.89 -10.50
CA PRO A 8 -13.68 -5.97 -9.43
C PRO A 8 -13.24 -4.55 -9.81
N ARG A 9 -14.11 -3.58 -9.54
CA ARG A 9 -13.80 -2.18 -9.77
C ARG A 9 -12.85 -1.66 -8.70
N ALA A 10 -11.70 -1.16 -9.14
CA ALA A 10 -10.67 -0.58 -8.30
C ALA A 10 -10.58 0.93 -8.50
N LEU A 11 -10.60 1.71 -7.42
CA LEU A 11 -10.35 3.14 -7.48
C LEU A 11 -8.92 3.45 -7.03
N VAL A 12 -8.20 4.18 -7.87
CA VAL A 12 -6.87 4.73 -7.59
C VAL A 12 -7.02 6.22 -7.31
N VAL A 13 -6.77 6.64 -6.07
CA VAL A 13 -7.04 8.02 -5.63
C VAL A 13 -5.90 8.94 -6.01
N ARG A 14 -6.16 9.91 -6.87
CA ARG A 14 -5.20 10.95 -7.25
C ARG A 14 -5.43 12.22 -6.45
N ALA A 15 -4.48 12.54 -5.55
CA ALA A 15 -4.36 13.86 -4.94
C ALA A 15 -3.43 14.76 -5.79
N PRO A 16 -3.47 16.10 -5.63
CA PRO A 16 -2.47 16.98 -6.25
C PRO A 16 -1.05 16.53 -5.89
N GLY A 17 -0.17 16.34 -6.89
CA GLY A 17 1.21 15.88 -6.69
C GLY A 17 1.40 14.35 -6.66
N THR A 18 0.34 13.55 -6.67
CA THR A 18 0.41 12.11 -6.92
C THR A 18 1.00 11.86 -8.31
N ASN A 19 1.97 10.95 -8.44
CA ASN A 19 2.64 10.66 -9.71
C ASN A 19 2.85 9.16 -10.00
N ARG A 20 2.36 8.26 -9.11
CA ARG A 20 2.40 6.80 -9.28
C ARG A 20 1.03 6.16 -9.53
N ASP A 21 0.05 6.98 -9.85
CA ASP A 21 -1.31 6.53 -10.15
C ASP A 21 -1.40 5.70 -11.44
N SER A 22 -0.64 6.05 -12.48
CA SER A 22 -0.61 5.27 -13.73
C SER A 22 0.04 3.89 -13.54
N ASP A 23 1.11 3.80 -12.75
CA ASP A 23 1.77 2.54 -12.40
C ASP A 23 0.85 1.65 -11.57
N ALA A 24 0.11 2.24 -10.63
CA ALA A 24 -0.89 1.55 -9.82
C ALA A 24 -2.05 1.01 -10.67
N VAL A 25 -2.57 1.80 -11.62
CA VAL A 25 -3.60 1.33 -12.58
C VAL A 25 -3.07 0.16 -13.38
N PHE A 26 -1.88 0.29 -13.95
CA PHE A 26 -1.25 -0.81 -14.72
C PHE A 26 -1.13 -2.08 -13.89
N ALA A 27 -0.67 -1.98 -12.63
CA ALA A 27 -0.53 -3.13 -11.73
C ALA A 27 -1.88 -3.82 -11.47
N LEU A 28 -2.92 -3.05 -11.16
CA LEU A 28 -4.27 -3.55 -10.90
C LEU A 28 -4.91 -4.17 -12.14
N GLU A 29 -4.74 -3.58 -13.33
CA GLU A 29 -5.25 -4.13 -14.59
C GLU A 29 -4.55 -5.45 -14.95
N GLN A 30 -3.21 -5.54 -14.77
CA GLN A 30 -2.47 -6.79 -14.95
C GLN A 30 -2.88 -7.85 -13.94
N ALA A 31 -3.34 -7.46 -12.76
CA ALA A 31 -3.90 -8.36 -11.74
C ALA A 31 -5.35 -8.78 -12.03
N GLY A 32 -6.04 -8.15 -12.99
CA GLY A 32 -7.39 -8.50 -13.42
C GLY A 32 -8.51 -7.58 -12.90
N ALA A 33 -8.19 -6.46 -12.26
CA ALA A 33 -9.19 -5.46 -11.87
C ALA A 33 -9.63 -4.57 -13.04
N ASP A 34 -10.77 -3.90 -12.87
CA ASP A 34 -11.22 -2.76 -13.67
C ASP A 34 -10.82 -1.49 -12.91
N ALA A 35 -9.60 -0.97 -13.22
CA ALA A 35 -8.97 0.08 -12.44
C ALA A 35 -9.20 1.48 -13.04
N HIS A 36 -9.63 2.42 -12.20
CA HIS A 36 -9.93 3.79 -12.58
C HIS A 36 -9.25 4.80 -11.66
N VAL A 37 -8.61 5.80 -12.24
CA VAL A 37 -8.17 6.97 -11.47
C VAL A 37 -9.38 7.83 -11.13
N VAL A 38 -9.47 8.24 -9.87
CA VAL A 38 -10.46 9.18 -9.36
C VAL A 38 -9.73 10.31 -8.63
N LEU A 39 -10.13 11.55 -8.87
CA LEU A 39 -9.55 12.68 -8.14
C LEU A 39 -10.02 12.67 -6.68
N LEU A 40 -9.12 13.01 -5.77
CA LEU A 40 -9.48 13.16 -4.36
C LEU A 40 -10.64 14.17 -4.20
N SER A 41 -10.62 15.29 -4.94
CA SER A 41 -11.71 16.28 -4.93
C SER A 41 -13.06 15.69 -5.33
N GLU A 42 -13.10 14.80 -6.32
CA GLU A 42 -14.34 14.14 -6.75
C GLU A 42 -14.91 13.24 -5.65
N ILE A 43 -14.04 12.48 -4.95
CA ILE A 43 -14.48 11.65 -3.81
C ILE A 43 -14.97 12.53 -2.66
N LEU A 44 -14.29 13.66 -2.40
CA LEU A 44 -14.68 14.58 -1.34
C LEU A 44 -16.02 15.28 -1.63
N GLU A 45 -16.33 15.53 -2.89
CA GLU A 45 -17.62 16.09 -3.33
C GLU A 45 -18.71 15.00 -3.40
N THR A 46 -18.33 13.78 -3.75
CA THR A 46 -19.27 12.66 -3.95
C THR A 46 -18.74 11.38 -3.30
N PRO A 47 -18.79 11.27 -1.94
CA PRO A 47 -18.25 10.11 -1.22
C PRO A 47 -18.89 8.77 -1.62
N SER A 48 -20.12 8.80 -2.18
CA SER A 48 -20.80 7.61 -2.68
C SER A 48 -20.10 6.92 -3.85
N LEU A 49 -19.11 7.55 -4.49
CA LEU A 49 -18.24 6.90 -5.47
C LEU A 49 -17.51 5.67 -4.88
N LEU A 50 -17.18 5.69 -3.59
CA LEU A 50 -16.57 4.58 -2.88
C LEU A 50 -17.52 3.36 -2.78
N HIS A 51 -18.83 3.57 -2.74
CA HIS A 51 -19.81 2.46 -2.61
C HIS A 51 -19.77 1.51 -3.80
N ASN A 52 -19.50 2.04 -5.00
CA ASN A 52 -19.50 1.28 -6.25
C ASN A 52 -18.15 0.59 -6.55
N ALA A 53 -17.14 0.77 -5.70
CA ALA A 53 -15.85 0.12 -5.83
C ALA A 53 -15.74 -1.09 -4.90
N GLN A 54 -14.98 -2.10 -5.31
CA GLN A 54 -14.65 -3.27 -4.53
C GLN A 54 -13.26 -3.16 -3.88
N MET A 55 -12.41 -2.27 -4.38
CA MET A 55 -11.09 -2.04 -3.77
C MET A 55 -10.62 -0.61 -3.96
N LEU A 56 -9.72 -0.16 -3.07
CA LEU A 56 -9.17 1.19 -3.05
C LEU A 56 -7.65 1.15 -3.00
N LEU A 57 -6.99 1.98 -3.82
CA LEU A 57 -5.55 2.16 -3.80
C LEU A 57 -5.21 3.64 -3.60
N LEU A 58 -4.39 3.92 -2.57
CA LEU A 58 -3.76 5.21 -2.34
C LEU A 58 -2.32 5.14 -2.87
N PRO A 59 -2.02 5.76 -4.02
CA PRO A 59 -0.73 5.59 -4.68
C PRO A 59 0.38 6.41 -4.04
N GLY A 60 1.60 6.10 -4.46
CA GLY A 60 2.79 6.87 -4.14
C GLY A 60 2.86 8.21 -4.88
N GLY A 61 3.86 8.98 -4.53
CA GLY A 61 4.15 10.30 -5.09
C GLY A 61 4.41 11.32 -3.99
N PHE A 62 4.11 12.58 -4.29
CA PHE A 62 4.32 13.70 -3.41
C PHE A 62 3.02 14.49 -3.29
N SER A 63 1.99 13.86 -2.68
CA SER A 63 0.68 14.49 -2.53
C SER A 63 0.81 15.86 -1.83
N PHE A 64 0.21 16.89 -2.44
CA PHE A 64 0.33 18.29 -1.99
C PHE A 64 1.78 18.77 -1.85
N ALA A 65 2.70 18.24 -2.70
CA ALA A 65 4.14 18.52 -2.66
C ALA A 65 4.80 18.23 -1.30
N ASP A 66 4.25 17.29 -0.52
CA ASP A 66 4.64 16.98 0.86
C ASP A 66 4.67 18.22 1.79
N ALA A 67 3.92 19.25 1.45
CA ALA A 67 3.78 20.43 2.29
C ALA A 67 3.36 20.02 3.72
N LEU A 68 4.06 20.56 4.71
CA LEU A 68 3.87 20.23 6.13
C LEU A 68 4.26 18.79 6.54
N GLY A 69 4.91 18.01 5.65
CA GLY A 69 5.36 16.62 5.86
C GLY A 69 4.67 15.61 4.96
N ALA A 70 5.38 14.54 4.63
CA ALA A 70 4.96 13.55 3.64
C ALA A 70 3.61 12.91 3.98
N GLY A 71 2.67 12.94 3.03
CA GLY A 71 1.32 12.40 3.17
C GLY A 71 0.40 13.13 4.16
N ARG A 72 0.84 14.26 4.77
CA ARG A 72 0.10 14.90 5.87
C ARG A 72 -1.19 15.57 5.41
N LEU A 73 -1.17 16.35 4.35
CA LEU A 73 -2.37 16.99 3.83
C LEU A 73 -3.33 15.97 3.21
N PHE A 74 -2.81 14.93 2.56
CA PHE A 74 -3.63 13.84 2.05
C PHE A 74 -4.38 13.13 3.20
N ALA A 75 -3.66 12.81 4.28
CA ALA A 75 -4.29 12.22 5.47
C ALA A 75 -5.31 13.17 6.12
N LEU A 76 -5.05 14.47 6.16
CA LEU A 76 -5.98 15.46 6.72
C LEU A 76 -7.31 15.45 5.95
N GLU A 77 -7.27 15.49 4.61
CA GLU A 77 -8.48 15.41 3.78
C GLU A 77 -9.25 14.11 4.02
N LEU A 78 -8.55 12.97 4.04
CA LEU A 78 -9.17 11.66 4.29
C LEU A 78 -9.80 11.59 5.68
N SER A 79 -9.09 12.03 6.73
CA SER A 79 -9.53 11.90 8.12
C SER A 79 -10.60 12.91 8.53
N THR A 80 -10.67 14.07 7.89
CA THR A 80 -11.69 15.08 8.22
C THR A 80 -12.99 14.90 7.44
N ARG A 81 -12.94 14.30 6.26
CA ARG A 81 -14.07 14.27 5.33
C ARG A 81 -14.53 12.88 4.90
N LEU A 82 -13.70 11.84 5.06
CA LEU A 82 -13.99 10.48 4.56
C LEU A 82 -13.81 9.39 5.64
N THR A 83 -13.67 9.73 6.91
CA THR A 83 -13.45 8.74 7.98
C THR A 83 -14.55 7.69 8.05
N ALA A 84 -15.81 8.12 8.00
CA ALA A 84 -16.96 7.22 8.09
C ALA A 84 -17.06 6.32 6.84
N GLU A 85 -16.83 6.88 5.66
CA GLU A 85 -16.87 6.18 4.39
C GLU A 85 -15.76 5.15 4.27
N LEU A 86 -14.52 5.50 4.68
CA LEU A 86 -13.39 4.57 4.70
C LEU A 86 -13.60 3.45 5.71
N ALA A 87 -14.12 3.78 6.91
CA ALA A 87 -14.46 2.76 7.90
C ALA A 87 -15.54 1.81 7.39
N ALA A 88 -16.61 2.34 6.76
CA ALA A 88 -17.65 1.54 6.15
C ALA A 88 -17.13 0.69 4.97
N PHE A 89 -16.19 1.22 4.18
CA PHE A 89 -15.55 0.51 3.07
C PHE A 89 -14.80 -0.73 3.57
N VAL A 90 -13.98 -0.57 4.61
CA VAL A 90 -13.24 -1.69 5.23
C VAL A 90 -14.20 -2.65 5.94
N ALA A 91 -15.21 -2.14 6.67
CA ALA A 91 -16.21 -2.96 7.34
C ALA A 91 -17.05 -3.82 6.37
N ALA A 92 -17.20 -3.38 5.12
CA ALA A 92 -17.83 -4.14 4.04
C ALA A 92 -16.89 -5.22 3.45
N GLY A 93 -15.72 -5.47 4.02
CA GLY A 93 -14.76 -6.46 3.55
C GLY A 93 -13.90 -6.01 2.36
N LYS A 94 -13.97 -4.75 1.97
CA LYS A 94 -13.30 -4.23 0.78
C LYS A 94 -11.83 -3.90 1.06
N PRO A 95 -10.89 -4.43 0.25
CA PRO A 95 -9.47 -4.24 0.47
C PRO A 95 -9.00 -2.82 0.13
N VAL A 96 -8.04 -2.34 0.93
CA VAL A 96 -7.37 -1.06 0.75
C VAL A 96 -5.86 -1.26 0.75
N ILE A 97 -5.16 -0.63 -0.20
CA ILE A 97 -3.70 -0.61 -0.19
C ILE A 97 -3.19 0.83 -0.30
N GLY A 98 -2.21 1.19 0.54
CA GLY A 98 -1.48 2.45 0.47
C GLY A 98 -0.01 2.20 0.21
N ILE A 99 0.53 2.80 -0.86
CA ILE A 99 1.91 2.62 -1.28
C ILE A 99 2.68 3.91 -1.05
N CYS A 100 3.84 3.86 -0.40
CA CYS A 100 4.73 4.98 -0.12
C CYS A 100 3.97 6.18 0.49
N ASN A 101 3.69 7.23 -0.26
CA ASN A 101 2.91 8.37 0.19
C ASN A 101 1.48 7.98 0.63
N GLY A 102 0.86 7.00 -0.02
CA GLY A 102 -0.42 6.42 0.40
C GLY A 102 -0.32 5.71 1.77
N PHE A 103 0.78 5.02 2.06
CA PHE A 103 1.02 4.41 3.36
C PHE A 103 1.21 5.47 4.45
N GLN A 104 1.97 6.54 4.14
CA GLN A 104 2.12 7.69 5.04
C GLN A 104 0.75 8.30 5.40
N ALA A 105 -0.15 8.40 4.42
CA ALA A 105 -1.51 8.85 4.66
C ALA A 105 -2.29 7.87 5.54
N LEU A 106 -2.27 6.56 5.27
CA LEU A 106 -2.98 5.55 6.07
C LEU A 106 -2.52 5.50 7.53
N ILE A 107 -1.23 5.65 7.80
CA ILE A 107 -0.72 5.76 9.19
C ILE A 107 -1.30 7.00 9.89
N ARG A 108 -1.31 8.13 9.21
CA ARG A 108 -1.78 9.40 9.80
C ARG A 108 -3.30 9.47 9.99
N THR A 109 -4.08 8.72 9.21
CA THR A 109 -5.54 8.62 9.42
C THR A 109 -5.90 7.70 10.59
N GLY A 110 -4.96 6.88 11.09
CA GLY A 110 -5.20 5.87 12.12
C GLY A 110 -5.85 4.58 11.60
N LEU A 111 -6.09 4.44 10.29
CA LEU A 111 -6.49 3.16 9.69
C LEU A 111 -5.39 2.11 9.87
N LEU A 112 -4.14 2.52 9.85
CA LEU A 112 -2.98 1.71 10.21
C LEU A 112 -2.25 2.34 11.39
N PRO A 113 -1.75 1.53 12.30
CA PRO A 113 -1.93 0.09 12.49
C PRO A 113 -3.27 -0.31 13.14
N GLY A 114 -4.19 0.64 13.32
CA GLY A 114 -5.45 0.51 14.04
C GLY A 114 -5.51 1.44 15.26
N ALA A 115 -6.71 1.79 15.71
CA ALA A 115 -6.99 2.92 16.61
C ALA A 115 -6.29 2.88 17.99
N SER A 116 -5.88 1.70 18.48
CA SER A 116 -5.23 1.54 19.79
C SER A 116 -3.70 1.53 19.74
N LEU A 117 -3.10 1.47 18.53
CA LEU A 117 -1.65 1.36 18.34
C LEU A 117 -1.08 2.65 17.76
N LYS A 118 0.18 2.97 18.08
CA LYS A 118 0.84 4.19 17.64
C LYS A 118 2.07 3.86 16.80
N ALA A 119 2.03 4.23 15.54
CA ALA A 119 3.17 4.14 14.63
C ALA A 119 3.32 5.42 13.82
N ALA A 120 4.50 5.63 13.26
CA ALA A 120 4.79 6.73 12.37
C ALA A 120 5.77 6.29 11.27
N LEU A 121 5.77 7.04 10.17
CA LEU A 121 6.82 6.99 9.17
C LEU A 121 7.65 8.26 9.32
N GLY A 122 8.89 8.10 9.75
CA GLY A 122 9.85 9.18 10.01
C GLY A 122 10.92 9.27 8.92
N PRO A 123 11.80 10.30 9.03
CA PRO A 123 12.96 10.40 8.15
C PRO A 123 13.81 9.13 8.19
N ASN A 124 14.39 8.76 7.05
CA ASN A 124 15.38 7.69 6.98
C ASN A 124 16.51 7.97 8.00
N ASP A 125 17.04 6.94 8.65
CA ASP A 125 18.02 7.09 9.75
C ASP A 125 19.30 7.85 9.34
N HIS A 126 19.72 7.69 8.08
CA HIS A 126 20.85 8.40 7.50
C HIS A 126 20.49 9.82 6.97
N GLY A 127 19.25 10.28 7.12
CA GLY A 127 18.78 11.64 6.81
C GLY A 127 18.75 12.02 5.33
N ARG A 128 18.82 11.05 4.40
CA ARG A 128 18.84 11.31 2.95
C ARG A 128 17.68 10.62 2.24
N PHE A 129 17.27 11.18 1.10
CA PHE A 129 16.40 10.49 0.16
C PHE A 129 17.12 9.27 -0.42
N THR A 130 16.43 8.12 -0.47
CA THR A 130 16.96 6.87 -1.00
C THR A 130 16.09 6.40 -2.16
N CYS A 131 16.72 6.06 -3.28
CA CYS A 131 16.11 5.45 -4.43
C CYS A 131 16.96 4.25 -4.85
N GLU A 132 16.51 3.06 -4.47
CA GLU A 132 17.23 1.80 -4.73
C GLU A 132 16.27 0.61 -4.79
N TRP A 133 16.74 -0.51 -5.30
CA TRP A 133 16.00 -1.76 -5.32
C TRP A 133 16.20 -2.52 -4.01
N VAL A 134 15.09 -2.98 -3.44
CA VAL A 134 15.07 -3.74 -2.18
C VAL A 134 14.35 -5.07 -2.37
N GLN A 135 14.64 -6.01 -1.50
CA GLN A 135 13.97 -7.30 -1.45
C GLN A 135 13.03 -7.35 -0.24
N LEU A 136 11.79 -7.76 -0.47
CA LEU A 136 10.73 -7.83 0.51
C LEU A 136 10.32 -9.27 0.73
N GLN A 137 10.29 -9.68 1.99
CA GLN A 137 9.78 -10.98 2.42
C GLN A 137 8.34 -10.82 2.90
N PRO A 138 7.34 -11.50 2.30
CA PRO A 138 6.01 -11.66 2.88
C PRO A 138 6.09 -12.50 4.16
N VAL A 139 5.48 -12.02 5.25
CA VAL A 139 5.59 -12.73 6.55
C VAL A 139 4.25 -12.94 7.25
N SER A 140 3.19 -12.18 6.91
CA SER A 140 1.87 -12.31 7.52
C SER A 140 1.00 -13.31 6.78
N GLN A 141 0.32 -14.16 7.54
CA GLN A 141 -0.76 -15.04 7.06
C GLN A 141 -2.15 -14.40 7.23
N ARG A 142 -2.24 -13.31 8.01
CA ARG A 142 -3.46 -12.53 8.17
C ARG A 142 -3.73 -11.61 6.99
N CYS A 143 -2.69 -10.96 6.50
CA CYS A 143 -2.81 -9.95 5.44
C CYS A 143 -3.22 -10.60 4.12
N ILE A 144 -4.41 -10.29 3.62
CA ILE A 144 -4.95 -10.87 2.37
C ILE A 144 -4.08 -10.61 1.14
N TRP A 145 -3.24 -9.57 1.21
CA TRP A 145 -2.33 -9.19 0.13
C TRP A 145 -1.05 -10.03 0.08
N THR A 146 -0.66 -10.63 1.22
CA THR A 146 0.62 -11.34 1.37
C THR A 146 0.49 -12.81 1.75
N ALA A 147 -0.64 -13.25 2.28
CA ALA A 147 -0.81 -14.59 2.84
C ALA A 147 -0.53 -15.74 1.85
N ASP A 148 -0.80 -15.53 0.56
CA ASP A 148 -0.60 -16.53 -0.50
C ASP A 148 0.71 -16.31 -1.27
N LEU A 149 1.62 -15.45 -0.79
CA LEU A 149 2.89 -15.19 -1.47
C LEU A 149 3.99 -16.10 -0.93
N ASP A 150 4.51 -16.97 -1.77
CA ASP A 150 5.58 -17.92 -1.45
C ASP A 150 6.99 -17.39 -1.79
N ALA A 151 7.08 -16.27 -2.49
CA ALA A 151 8.34 -15.72 -2.98
C ALA A 151 8.53 -14.26 -2.57
N ASP A 152 9.79 -13.88 -2.38
CA ASP A 152 10.18 -12.50 -2.12
C ASP A 152 9.86 -11.60 -3.32
N ILE A 153 9.49 -10.35 -3.02
CA ILE A 153 9.28 -9.30 -4.03
C ILE A 153 10.55 -8.46 -4.11
N HIS A 154 11.03 -8.18 -5.32
CA HIS A 154 12.13 -7.27 -5.58
C HIS A 154 11.59 -6.03 -6.28
N CYS A 155 11.61 -4.88 -5.63
CA CYS A 155 11.03 -3.64 -6.14
C CYS A 155 11.79 -2.41 -5.64
N PRO A 156 11.60 -1.24 -6.26
CA PRO A 156 12.28 -0.03 -5.81
C PRO A 156 11.63 0.57 -4.56
N ILE A 157 12.44 1.35 -3.83
CA ILE A 157 12.01 2.40 -2.89
C ILE A 157 12.40 3.76 -3.45
N ALA A 158 11.65 4.82 -3.09
CA ALA A 158 11.93 6.20 -3.45
C ALA A 158 11.36 7.15 -2.40
N HIS A 159 12.07 7.33 -1.26
CA HIS A 159 11.57 8.12 -0.15
C HIS A 159 12.67 8.74 0.72
N GLY A 160 12.35 9.86 1.36
CA GLY A 160 13.15 10.46 2.43
C GLY A 160 12.55 10.21 3.82
N GLU A 161 11.23 9.97 3.90
CA GLU A 161 10.47 9.69 5.11
C GLU A 161 9.80 8.32 5.00
N GLY A 162 10.59 7.23 5.10
CA GLY A 162 10.08 5.86 4.95
C GLY A 162 10.35 4.96 6.15
N ARG A 163 11.05 5.47 7.18
CA ARG A 163 11.41 4.70 8.37
C ARG A 163 10.19 4.43 9.24
N PHE A 164 9.77 3.17 9.35
CA PHE A 164 8.73 2.77 10.28
C PHE A 164 9.23 2.81 11.72
N VAL A 165 8.51 3.52 12.58
CA VAL A 165 8.83 3.67 14.00
C VAL A 165 7.59 3.43 14.86
N CYS A 166 7.76 2.71 15.96
CA CYS A 166 6.75 2.50 16.99
C CYS A 166 7.43 2.18 18.33
N ASP A 167 6.68 2.23 19.42
CA ASP A 167 7.15 1.77 20.72
C ASP A 167 7.15 0.23 20.83
N ASP A 168 7.78 -0.30 21.89
CA ASP A 168 7.88 -1.75 22.12
C ASP A 168 6.52 -2.42 22.31
N ASN A 169 5.56 -1.74 22.92
CA ASN A 169 4.20 -2.26 23.12
C ASN A 169 3.47 -2.41 21.79
N THR A 170 3.57 -1.41 20.94
CA THR A 170 3.03 -1.46 19.57
C THR A 170 3.71 -2.55 18.75
N LEU A 171 5.05 -2.66 18.81
CA LEU A 171 5.77 -3.72 18.11
C LEU A 171 5.34 -5.12 18.56
N ALA A 172 5.19 -5.32 19.88
CA ALA A 172 4.71 -6.59 20.44
C ALA A 172 3.29 -6.91 19.96
N ALA A 173 2.40 -5.91 19.93
CA ALA A 173 1.04 -6.07 19.43
C ALA A 173 1.02 -6.39 17.92
N LEU A 174 1.82 -5.70 17.08
CA LEU A 174 1.94 -6.00 15.66
C LEU A 174 2.40 -7.44 15.39
N ARG A 175 3.33 -7.95 16.21
CA ARG A 175 3.79 -9.35 16.13
C ARG A 175 2.70 -10.33 16.57
N SER A 176 2.06 -10.09 17.70
CA SER A 176 1.04 -11.01 18.24
C SER A 176 -0.23 -11.07 17.40
N ASN A 177 -0.57 -9.96 16.73
CA ASN A 177 -1.73 -9.87 15.85
C ASN A 177 -1.42 -10.26 14.39
N ASP A 178 -0.18 -10.65 14.08
CA ASP A 178 0.26 -10.98 12.72
C ASP A 178 0.00 -9.83 11.72
N GLN A 179 0.29 -8.58 12.14
CA GLN A 179 0.09 -7.37 11.35
C GLN A 179 1.34 -6.91 10.57
N ILE A 180 2.51 -7.52 10.80
CA ILE A 180 3.71 -7.24 10.00
C ILE A 180 3.56 -7.98 8.68
N ALA A 181 3.17 -7.27 7.62
CA ALA A 181 2.88 -7.88 6.33
C ALA A 181 4.14 -8.20 5.52
N LEU A 182 5.09 -7.25 5.50
CA LEU A 182 6.30 -7.33 4.69
C LEU A 182 7.50 -6.84 5.50
N ARG A 183 8.65 -7.51 5.32
CA ARG A 183 9.95 -7.09 5.85
C ARG A 183 10.96 -6.89 4.74
N TYR A 184 11.91 -5.99 4.96
CA TYR A 184 13.13 -5.94 4.17
C TYR A 184 13.95 -7.21 4.46
N SER A 185 14.30 -7.97 3.42
CA SER A 185 15.06 -9.22 3.60
C SER A 185 16.52 -8.96 3.97
N SER A 186 17.16 -7.93 3.40
CA SER A 186 18.51 -7.43 3.73
C SER A 186 19.08 -6.60 2.56
N PRO A 187 19.81 -5.52 2.81
CA PRO A 187 19.89 -4.78 4.09
C PRO A 187 18.62 -3.96 4.33
N ASN A 188 18.38 -3.53 5.59
CA ASN A 188 17.35 -2.55 5.92
C ASN A 188 17.78 -1.16 5.39
N PRO A 189 17.03 -0.55 4.44
CA PRO A 189 17.51 0.61 3.71
C PRO A 189 17.36 1.94 4.48
N ASN A 190 16.57 1.97 5.57
CA ASN A 190 16.14 3.23 6.17
C ASN A 190 16.06 3.21 7.71
N GLY A 191 16.46 2.10 8.36
CA GLY A 191 16.42 1.96 9.81
C GLY A 191 15.03 1.69 10.40
N SER A 192 14.09 1.16 9.60
CA SER A 192 12.76 0.72 10.08
C SER A 192 12.88 -0.31 11.19
N VAL A 193 12.10 -0.15 12.27
CA VAL A 193 12.11 -1.08 13.40
C VAL A 193 11.72 -2.49 12.93
N ALA A 194 12.46 -3.50 13.39
CA ALA A 194 12.26 -4.91 13.04
C ALA A 194 12.19 -5.18 11.53
N ASP A 195 12.91 -4.39 10.72
CA ASP A 195 12.94 -4.45 9.26
C ASP A 195 11.56 -4.32 8.58
N ILE A 196 10.60 -3.68 9.25
CA ILE A 196 9.23 -3.53 8.74
C ILE A 196 9.23 -2.67 7.47
N ALA A 197 8.83 -3.26 6.35
CA ALA A 197 8.61 -2.59 5.07
C ALA A 197 7.13 -2.24 4.85
N GLY A 198 6.22 -3.00 5.47
CA GLY A 198 4.78 -2.81 5.39
C GLY A 198 4.01 -3.54 6.50
N ILE A 199 2.86 -3.00 6.85
CA ILE A 199 1.95 -3.55 7.88
C ILE A 199 0.53 -3.63 7.35
N CYS A 200 -0.28 -4.50 7.95
CA CYS A 200 -1.73 -4.49 7.73
C CYS A 200 -2.49 -4.09 9.01
N ASP A 201 -3.78 -3.82 8.86
CA ASP A 201 -4.70 -3.65 9.97
C ASP A 201 -5.07 -5.00 10.63
N THR A 202 -5.85 -4.96 11.69
CA THR A 202 -6.27 -6.18 12.41
C THR A 202 -7.19 -7.09 11.61
N THR A 203 -7.83 -6.59 10.55
CA THR A 203 -8.66 -7.40 9.63
C THR A 203 -7.84 -8.06 8.52
N GLY A 204 -6.64 -7.55 8.24
CA GLY A 204 -5.80 -7.96 7.12
C GLY A 204 -6.22 -7.35 5.78
N LEU A 205 -7.26 -6.51 5.76
CA LEU A 205 -7.79 -5.90 4.53
C LEU A 205 -7.02 -4.65 4.11
N VAL A 206 -6.54 -3.86 5.07
CA VAL A 206 -5.80 -2.63 4.81
C VAL A 206 -4.31 -2.94 4.87
N LEU A 207 -3.61 -2.75 3.76
CA LEU A 207 -2.15 -2.87 3.66
C LEU A 207 -1.52 -1.51 3.43
N GLY A 208 -0.43 -1.20 4.12
CA GLY A 208 0.45 -0.09 3.82
C GLY A 208 1.89 -0.55 3.71
N LEU A 209 2.62 -0.08 2.69
CA LEU A 209 4.03 -0.41 2.48
C LEU A 209 4.79 0.77 1.85
N MET A 210 6.08 0.90 2.18
CA MET A 210 6.93 1.97 1.63
C MET A 210 7.52 1.67 0.26
N PRO A 211 7.93 0.42 -0.05
CA PRO A 211 8.40 0.05 -1.38
C PRO A 211 7.29 0.08 -2.44
N HIS A 212 7.71 0.08 -3.71
CA HIS A 212 6.84 0.22 -4.89
C HIS A 212 6.75 -1.09 -5.69
N PRO A 213 5.93 -2.09 -5.27
CA PRO A 213 5.76 -3.32 -6.04
C PRO A 213 5.08 -3.06 -7.40
N GLU A 214 4.33 -1.97 -7.56
CA GLU A 214 3.71 -1.55 -8.82
C GLU A 214 4.73 -1.19 -9.91
N ASP A 215 5.96 -0.87 -9.52
CA ASP A 215 7.06 -0.57 -10.44
C ASP A 215 7.79 -1.84 -10.95
N HIS A 216 7.41 -3.05 -10.47
CA HIS A 216 7.95 -4.33 -10.95
C HIS A 216 6.84 -5.37 -11.12
N ILE A 217 5.97 -5.15 -12.10
CA ILE A 217 4.83 -6.02 -12.44
C ILE A 217 5.18 -7.02 -13.55
N VAL A 218 6.10 -6.66 -14.41
CA VAL A 218 6.61 -7.53 -15.48
C VAL A 218 8.13 -7.59 -15.42
N PRO A 219 8.76 -8.75 -15.76
CA PRO A 219 10.20 -8.94 -15.59
C PRO A 219 11.07 -7.88 -16.28
N ARG A 220 10.61 -7.30 -17.39
CA ARG A 220 11.36 -6.29 -18.16
C ARG A 220 11.56 -4.95 -17.42
N GLN A 221 10.79 -4.69 -16.37
CA GLN A 221 10.95 -3.47 -15.55
C GLN A 221 12.17 -3.57 -14.62
N HIS A 222 12.68 -4.79 -14.37
CA HIS A 222 13.85 -4.97 -13.53
C HIS A 222 15.14 -4.48 -14.22
N PRO A 223 16.02 -3.70 -13.57
CA PRO A 223 17.24 -3.16 -14.18
C PRO A 223 18.23 -4.24 -14.65
N GLN A 224 18.19 -5.43 -14.07
CA GLN A 224 19.02 -6.58 -14.48
C GLN A 224 18.30 -7.53 -15.45
N PHE A 225 17.18 -7.14 -16.04
CA PHE A 225 16.43 -8.00 -16.97
C PHE A 225 17.30 -8.49 -18.13
N ILE A 226 18.11 -7.60 -18.74
CA ILE A 226 19.03 -7.96 -19.84
C ILE A 226 20.10 -8.95 -19.37
N ARG A 227 20.44 -8.95 -18.08
CA ARG A 227 21.40 -9.89 -17.46
C ARG A 227 20.75 -11.20 -17.00
N GLY A 228 19.49 -11.43 -17.33
CA GLY A 228 18.78 -12.69 -17.07
C GLY A 228 17.88 -12.70 -15.82
N HIS A 229 17.76 -11.61 -15.07
CA HIS A 229 16.82 -11.56 -13.93
C HIS A 229 15.37 -11.65 -14.40
N ARG A 230 14.54 -12.51 -13.75
CA ARG A 230 13.15 -12.75 -14.15
C ARG A 230 12.15 -12.83 -13.00
N GLY A 231 12.60 -13.07 -11.78
CA GLY A 231 11.76 -13.29 -10.59
C GLY A 231 11.49 -12.02 -9.79
N GLY A 232 10.82 -12.20 -8.64
CA GLY A 232 10.62 -11.14 -7.66
C GLY A 232 9.62 -10.06 -8.09
N ILE A 233 8.71 -10.35 -9.04
CA ILE A 233 7.70 -9.38 -9.49
C ILE A 233 6.61 -9.16 -8.44
N GLY A 234 6.15 -7.90 -8.32
CA GLY A 234 5.11 -7.49 -7.38
C GLY A 234 3.68 -7.87 -7.76
N LEU A 235 3.47 -8.46 -8.95
CA LEU A 235 2.13 -8.76 -9.48
C LEU A 235 1.30 -9.64 -8.54
N GLY A 236 1.92 -10.63 -7.89
CA GLY A 236 1.24 -11.55 -6.98
C GLY A 236 0.51 -10.85 -5.83
N LEU A 237 1.09 -9.77 -5.29
CA LEU A 237 0.49 -8.95 -4.24
C LEU A 237 -0.84 -8.33 -4.72
N PHE A 238 -0.85 -7.73 -5.91
CA PHE A 238 -2.07 -7.14 -6.48
C PHE A 238 -3.10 -8.22 -6.85
N GLN A 239 -2.65 -9.38 -7.39
CA GLN A 239 -3.53 -10.50 -7.68
C GLN A 239 -4.24 -11.04 -6.43
N ALA A 240 -3.57 -11.06 -5.27
CA ALA A 240 -4.18 -11.48 -4.01
C ALA A 240 -5.32 -10.53 -3.60
N GLY A 241 -5.11 -9.20 -3.64
CA GLY A 241 -6.15 -8.21 -3.37
C GLY A 241 -7.32 -8.29 -4.36
N VAL A 242 -7.03 -8.46 -5.65
CA VAL A 242 -8.06 -8.60 -6.71
C VAL A 242 -8.87 -9.87 -6.53
N ARG A 243 -8.24 -11.02 -6.21
CA ARG A 243 -8.97 -12.28 -5.90
C ARG A 243 -9.94 -12.08 -4.74
N HIS A 244 -9.52 -11.41 -3.66
CA HIS A 244 -10.39 -11.11 -2.53
C HIS A 244 -11.56 -10.20 -2.96
N ALA A 245 -11.28 -9.11 -3.66
CA ALA A 245 -12.29 -8.17 -4.14
C ALA A 245 -13.31 -8.78 -5.11
N SER A 246 -12.92 -9.83 -5.85
CA SER A 246 -13.80 -10.53 -6.79
C SER A 246 -14.85 -11.42 -6.10
N GLN A 247 -14.77 -11.59 -4.79
CA GLN A 247 -15.68 -12.40 -3.99
C GLN A 247 -16.78 -11.56 -3.30
N LEU A 248 -16.73 -10.23 -3.45
CA LEU A 248 -17.63 -9.27 -2.79
C LEU A 248 -18.92 -8.99 -3.59
#